data_a6019064208f5cd8076b2edaf6513441
#
_entry.id   a6019064208f5cd8076b2edaf6513441
#
_cell.length_a   1.000
_cell.length_b   1.000
_cell.length_c   1.000
_cell.angle_alpha   90.00
_cell.angle_beta   90.00
_cell.angle_gamma   90.00
#
_symmetry.space_group_name_H-M   'P 1'
#
loop_
_entity.id
_entity.type
_entity.pdbx_description
1 polymer ?
#
loop_
_entity_poly.entity_id
_entity_poly.type
_entity_poly.pdbx_seq_one_letter_code
_entity_poly.pdbx_strand_id
1 'polypeptide(L)'
;MEINFRENCLKELYEEGETKHKKYKTLQKDIVKRFIKTIDILKAAEKIETLFLFNSLNYEKLKGDKKGIESVRVNDKYRIEFVSSITEDTPAITICSIIELNNHYT
;
A
#
# COMPACT_ATOMS: atom_id res chain seq x y z
N MET A 1 0.19 10.36 -5.52
CA MET A 1 0.93 9.44 -6.41
C MET A 1 -0.06 8.58 -7.18
N GLU A 2 0.35 8.04 -8.29
CA GLU A 2 -0.47 7.10 -9.05
C GLU A 2 -0.41 5.73 -8.41
N ILE A 3 -1.55 5.07 -8.24
CA ILE A 3 -1.62 3.76 -7.60
C ILE A 3 -1.90 2.70 -8.65
N ASN A 4 -1.08 1.65 -8.62
CA ASN A 4 -1.21 0.49 -9.48
C ASN A 4 -1.29 -0.74 -8.58
N PHE A 5 -2.19 -1.67 -8.85
CA PHE A 5 -2.32 -2.90 -8.08
C PHE A 5 -1.79 -4.07 -8.91
N ARG A 6 -0.82 -4.80 -8.39
CA ARG A 6 -0.26 -5.95 -9.11
C ARG A 6 -1.21 -7.14 -9.17
N GLU A 7 -2.11 -7.24 -8.17
CA GLU A 7 -3.10 -8.31 -8.14
C GLU A 7 -4.50 -7.73 -8.13
N ASN A 8 -5.38 -8.33 -8.92
CA ASN A 8 -6.76 -7.87 -9.05
C ASN A 8 -7.52 -7.91 -7.73
N CYS A 9 -7.22 -8.87 -6.86
CA CYS A 9 -7.88 -8.98 -5.56
C CYS A 9 -7.62 -7.76 -4.66
N LEU A 10 -6.44 -7.16 -4.75
CA LEU A 10 -6.13 -5.94 -4.00
C LEU A 10 -6.89 -4.75 -4.55
N LYS A 11 -7.04 -4.69 -5.87
CA LYS A 11 -7.82 -3.64 -6.52
C LYS A 11 -9.29 -3.75 -6.13
N GLU A 12 -9.85 -4.97 -6.14
CA GLU A 12 -11.21 -5.21 -5.69
C GLU A 12 -11.41 -4.79 -4.24
N LEU A 13 -10.46 -5.18 -3.38
CA LEU A 13 -10.53 -4.84 -1.97
C LEU A 13 -10.59 -3.32 -1.77
N TYR A 14 -9.81 -2.58 -2.54
CA TYR A 14 -9.79 -1.13 -2.48
C TYR A 14 -11.07 -0.51 -3.05
N GLU A 15 -11.49 -0.94 -4.24
CA GLU A 15 -12.61 -0.31 -4.96
C GLU A 15 -13.98 -0.73 -4.44
N GLU A 16 -14.12 -1.99 -4.03
CA GLU A 16 -15.41 -2.55 -3.65
C GLU A 16 -15.53 -2.85 -2.16
N GLY A 17 -14.43 -2.77 -1.42
CA GLY A 17 -14.43 -3.04 0.01
C GLY A 17 -14.46 -4.53 0.35
N GLU A 18 -14.39 -5.40 -0.65
CA GLU A 18 -14.38 -6.84 -0.46
C GLU A 18 -13.79 -7.55 -1.67
N THR A 19 -13.36 -8.77 -1.47
CA THR A 19 -12.91 -9.65 -2.54
C THR A 19 -13.24 -11.09 -2.18
N LYS A 20 -13.46 -11.93 -3.18
CA LYS A 20 -13.69 -13.36 -2.99
C LYS A 20 -12.38 -14.14 -2.94
N HIS A 21 -11.25 -13.47 -3.18
CA HIS A 21 -9.94 -14.11 -3.19
C HIS A 21 -9.63 -14.70 -1.81
N LYS A 22 -9.24 -15.96 -1.83
CA LYS A 22 -8.95 -16.78 -0.65
C LYS A 22 -8.09 -16.05 0.40
N LYS A 23 -7.12 -15.29 -0.03
CA LYS A 23 -6.15 -14.63 0.87
C LYS A 23 -6.77 -13.50 1.70
N TYR A 24 -7.75 -12.80 1.14
CA TYR A 24 -8.30 -11.59 1.76
C TYR A 24 -9.80 -11.64 2.05
N LYS A 25 -10.51 -12.69 1.65
CA LYS A 25 -11.96 -12.75 1.75
C LYS A 25 -12.49 -12.71 3.20
N THR A 26 -11.66 -13.09 4.16
CA THR A 26 -12.05 -13.15 5.58
C THR A 26 -11.53 -11.98 6.41
N LEU A 27 -10.98 -10.96 5.77
CA LEU A 27 -10.51 -9.79 6.50
C LEU A 27 -11.66 -9.09 7.23
N GLN A 28 -11.39 -8.66 8.45
CA GLN A 28 -12.34 -7.88 9.22
C GLN A 28 -12.58 -6.53 8.56
N LYS A 29 -13.79 -6.01 8.72
CA LYS A 29 -14.20 -4.76 8.07
C LYS A 29 -13.36 -3.56 8.45
N ASP A 30 -12.92 -3.48 9.70
CA ASP A 30 -12.09 -2.37 10.15
C ASP A 30 -10.70 -2.39 9.50
N ILE A 31 -10.15 -3.57 9.23
CA ILE A 31 -8.88 -3.71 8.51
C ILE A 31 -9.05 -3.24 7.08
N VAL A 32 -10.14 -3.64 6.43
CA VAL A 32 -10.43 -3.22 5.05
C VAL A 32 -10.58 -1.71 4.97
N LYS A 33 -11.30 -1.11 5.92
CA LYS A 33 -11.47 0.35 5.96
C LYS A 33 -10.14 1.08 6.09
N ARG A 34 -9.26 0.58 6.95
CA ARG A 34 -7.93 1.17 7.14
C ARG A 34 -7.03 0.96 5.94
N PHE A 35 -7.16 -0.18 5.27
CA PHE A 35 -6.44 -0.44 4.02
C PHE A 35 -6.84 0.60 2.97
N ILE A 36 -8.14 0.81 2.77
CA ILE A 36 -8.66 1.79 1.82
C ILE A 36 -8.16 3.19 2.16
N LYS A 37 -8.27 3.58 3.42
CA LYS A 37 -7.81 4.88 3.89
C LYS A 37 -6.31 5.07 3.65
N THR A 38 -5.52 4.03 3.89
CA THR A 38 -4.07 4.10 3.70
C THR A 38 -3.73 4.25 2.21
N ILE A 39 -4.40 3.50 1.34
CA ILE A 39 -4.23 3.67 -0.11
C ILE A 39 -4.60 5.09 -0.52
N ASP A 40 -5.68 5.65 0.03
CA ASP A 40 -6.09 7.02 -0.27
C ASP A 40 -5.03 8.04 0.15
N ILE A 41 -4.34 7.80 1.27
CA ILE A 41 -3.23 8.67 1.69
C ILE A 41 -2.09 8.60 0.68
N LEU A 42 -1.73 7.39 0.23
CA LEU A 42 -0.69 7.22 -0.80
C LEU A 42 -1.10 7.94 -2.10
N LYS A 43 -2.36 7.81 -2.47
CA LYS A 43 -2.90 8.42 -3.68
C LYS A 43 -2.84 9.95 -3.62
N ALA A 44 -3.16 10.51 -2.46
CA ALA A 44 -3.16 11.95 -2.25
C ALA A 44 -1.75 12.55 -2.11
N ALA A 45 -0.78 11.75 -1.71
CA ALA A 45 0.60 12.21 -1.57
C ALA A 45 1.20 12.50 -2.94
N GLU A 46 2.03 13.53 -3.01
CA GLU A 46 2.65 13.92 -4.26
C GLU A 46 3.87 13.06 -4.58
N LYS A 47 4.61 12.66 -3.56
CA LYS A 47 5.85 11.89 -3.68
C LYS A 47 6.09 11.08 -2.40
N ILE A 48 7.05 10.16 -2.46
CA ILE A 48 7.36 9.28 -1.32
C ILE A 48 7.75 10.07 -0.07
N GLU A 49 8.53 11.12 -0.22
CA GLU A 49 8.98 11.93 0.91
C GLU A 49 7.82 12.55 1.69
N THR A 50 6.69 12.78 1.04
CA THR A 50 5.48 13.27 1.70
C THR A 50 5.01 12.29 2.77
N LEU A 51 5.23 10.99 2.57
CA LEU A 51 4.81 9.96 3.51
C LEU A 51 5.56 10.05 4.85
N PHE A 52 6.75 10.62 4.85
CA PHE A 52 7.54 10.78 6.06
C PHE A 52 6.88 11.73 7.07
N LEU A 53 5.97 12.57 6.61
CA LEU A 53 5.24 13.49 7.47
C LEU A 53 4.13 12.81 8.26
N PHE A 54 3.77 11.59 7.88
CA PHE A 54 2.70 10.83 8.53
C PHE A 54 3.33 9.75 9.42
N ASN A 55 3.58 10.10 10.69
CA ASN A 55 4.20 9.17 11.64
C ASN A 55 3.43 7.85 11.76
N SER A 56 2.09 7.92 11.64
CA SER A 56 1.24 6.75 11.75
C SER A 56 1.46 5.73 10.63
N LEU A 57 1.99 6.17 9.49
CA LEU A 57 2.30 5.26 8.37
C LEU A 57 3.55 4.45 8.61
N ASN A 58 4.47 4.96 9.45
CA ASN A 58 5.73 4.30 9.73
C ASN A 58 6.37 3.72 8.46
N TYR A 59 6.60 4.60 7.49
CA TYR A 59 7.19 4.22 6.20
C TYR A 59 8.56 3.57 6.39
N GLU A 60 8.80 2.47 5.70
CA GLU A 60 10.06 1.76 5.75
C GLU A 60 10.48 1.25 4.37
N LYS A 61 11.79 1.23 4.15
CA LYS A 61 12.38 0.45 3.06
C LYS A 61 12.79 -0.89 3.65
N LEU A 62 12.29 -1.97 3.10
CA LEU A 62 12.57 -3.30 3.60
C LEU A 62 13.97 -3.77 3.23
N LYS A 63 14.47 -4.74 3.96
CA LYS A 63 15.84 -5.26 3.81
C LYS A 63 15.83 -6.76 3.55
N GLY A 64 17.00 -7.33 3.33
CA GLY A 64 17.14 -8.77 3.11
C GLY A 64 16.46 -9.23 1.84
N ASP A 65 15.66 -10.27 1.94
CA ASP A 65 14.96 -10.86 0.79
C ASP A 65 13.96 -9.90 0.16
N LYS A 66 13.53 -8.90 0.90
CA LYS A 66 12.56 -7.91 0.43
C LYS A 66 13.19 -6.58 0.06
N LYS A 67 14.50 -6.56 -0.16
CA LYS A 67 15.20 -5.35 -0.61
C LYS A 67 14.55 -4.81 -1.88
N GLY A 68 14.30 -3.49 -1.90
CA GLY A 68 13.63 -2.83 -3.00
C GLY A 68 12.12 -2.69 -2.80
N ILE A 69 11.58 -3.32 -1.77
CA ILE A 69 10.17 -3.20 -1.41
C ILE A 69 10.05 -2.18 -0.27
N GLU A 70 9.00 -1.38 -0.33
CA GLU A 70 8.67 -0.37 0.66
C GLU A 70 7.41 -0.80 1.40
N SER A 71 7.21 -0.30 2.61
CA SER A 71 6.00 -0.63 3.35
C SER A 71 5.47 0.55 4.14
N VAL A 72 4.15 0.58 4.34
CA VAL A 72 3.47 1.51 5.23
C VAL A 72 2.51 0.74 6.13
N ARG A 73 2.35 1.24 7.34
CA ARG A 73 1.52 0.60 8.36
C ARG A 73 0.03 0.86 8.11
N VAL A 74 -0.78 -0.18 8.19
CA VAL A 74 -2.23 -0.09 8.19
C VAL A 74 -2.76 -0.07 9.62
N ASN A 75 -2.30 -1.04 10.42
CA ASN A 75 -2.60 -1.13 11.86
C ASN A 75 -1.46 -1.90 12.54
N ASP A 76 -1.66 -2.38 13.76
CA ASP A 76 -0.61 -3.08 14.51
C ASP A 76 -0.19 -4.39 13.86
N LYS A 77 -1.04 -4.98 13.03
CA LYS A 77 -0.80 -6.32 12.46
C LYS A 77 -0.55 -6.31 10.95
N TYR A 78 -1.06 -5.30 10.24
CA TYR A 78 -1.03 -5.29 8.78
C TYR A 78 -0.21 -4.14 8.24
N ARG A 79 0.52 -4.42 7.17
CA ARG A 79 1.26 -3.42 6.41
C ARG A 79 0.99 -3.60 4.92
N ILE A 80 1.03 -2.51 4.19
CA ILE A 80 0.95 -2.55 2.74
C ILE A 80 2.38 -2.54 2.21
N GLU A 81 2.70 -3.52 1.37
CA GLU A 81 3.99 -3.59 0.68
C GLU A 81 3.81 -3.11 -0.75
N PHE A 82 4.73 -2.29 -1.20
CA PHE A 82 4.66 -1.70 -2.54
C PHE A 82 6.06 -1.39 -3.07
N VAL A 83 6.12 -1.13 -4.38
CA VAL A 83 7.34 -0.65 -5.03
C VAL A 83 7.00 0.68 -5.68
N SER A 84 7.84 1.69 -5.46
CA SER A 84 7.64 2.99 -6.10
C SER A 84 8.62 3.18 -7.25
N SER A 85 8.19 3.93 -8.25
CA SER A 85 9.02 4.34 -9.37
C SER A 85 8.62 5.74 -9.79
N ILE A 86 9.56 6.43 -10.45
CA ILE A 86 9.32 7.79 -10.94
C ILE A 86 9.39 7.73 -12.46
N THR A 87 8.39 8.30 -13.13
CA THR A 87 8.35 8.32 -14.59
C THR A 87 9.41 9.28 -15.13
N GLU A 88 9.80 9.09 -16.39
CA GLU A 88 10.72 9.99 -17.08
C GLU A 88 9.99 11.16 -17.74
N ASP A 89 8.68 11.21 -17.62
CA ASP A 89 7.86 12.26 -18.21
C ASP A 89 8.08 13.62 -17.55
N THR A 90 7.61 14.67 -18.18
CA THR A 90 7.67 16.03 -17.64
C THR A 90 6.24 16.56 -17.56
N PRO A 91 5.69 16.81 -16.36
CA PRO A 91 6.32 16.57 -15.05
C PRO A 91 6.39 15.09 -14.70
N ALA A 92 7.40 14.75 -13.88
CA ALA A 92 7.56 13.38 -13.42
C ALA A 92 6.45 13.02 -12.43
N ILE A 93 5.99 11.76 -12.51
CA ILE A 93 4.94 11.23 -11.63
C ILE A 93 5.49 10.04 -10.88
N THR A 94 5.19 9.96 -9.59
CA THR A 94 5.54 8.79 -8.77
C THR A 94 4.41 7.77 -8.86
N ILE A 95 4.77 6.53 -9.17
CA ILE A 95 3.82 5.41 -9.27
C ILE A 95 4.12 4.46 -8.12
N CYS A 96 3.09 4.11 -7.34
CA CYS A 96 3.16 3.09 -6.29
C CYS A 96 2.47 1.83 -6.80
N SER A 97 3.24 0.76 -6.98
CA SER A 97 2.70 -0.54 -7.38
C SER A 97 2.48 -1.37 -6.13
N ILE A 98 1.22 -1.58 -5.77
CA ILE A 98 0.83 -2.29 -4.55
C ILE A 98 0.99 -3.79 -4.77
N ILE A 99 1.78 -4.43 -3.91
CA ILE A 99 2.12 -5.84 -4.03
C ILE A 99 1.28 -6.70 -3.11
N GLU A 100 1.15 -6.29 -1.84
CA GLU A 100 0.55 -7.16 -0.83
C GLU A 100 0.06 -6.38 0.37
N LEU A 101 -1.05 -6.84 0.94
CA LEU A 101 -1.47 -6.46 2.28
C LEU A 101 -1.01 -7.61 3.18
N ASN A 102 0.02 -7.38 3.96
CA ASN A 102 0.74 -8.42 4.67
C ASN A 102 0.47 -8.38 6.17
N ASN A 103 0.14 -9.53 6.74
CA ASN A 103 0.00 -9.73 8.19
C ASN A 103 1.31 -10.33 8.71
N HIS A 104 2.34 -9.54 8.79
CA HIS A 104 3.69 -9.99 9.10
C HIS A 104 4.08 -9.76 10.56
N TYR A 105 3.27 -8.99 11.27
CA TYR A 105 3.63 -8.46 12.58
C TYR A 105 2.73 -9.07 13.65
N THR A 106 3.04 -10.26 14.00
CA THR A 106 2.39 -10.92 15.14
C THR A 106 3.22 -10.71 16.40
#